data_04afe55ae9db94a77dc0a62b994beb7b
#
_entry.id   04afe55ae9db94a77dc0a62b994beb7b
#
_cell.length_a   1.000
_cell.length_b   1.000
_cell.length_c   1.000
_cell.angle_alpha   90.00
_cell.angle_beta   90.00
_cell.angle_gamma   90.00
#
_symmetry.space_group_name_H-M   'P 1'
#
loop_
_entity.id
_entity.type
_entity.pdbx_description
1 polymer ?
#
loop_
_entity_poly.entity_id
_entity_poly.type
_entity_poly.pdbx_seq_one_letter_code
_entity_poly.pdbx_strand_id
1 'polypeptide(L)'
;MNHVKVSIYINEADKWQHRPLHLELLSMLDKNEIAGGTVLRAIAGFTMKSPVVCTSLVDVGSNLPLVVQFIDSVEKVDAVLPKVKEMAGKRLIIREPVEVLNGCHLVS
;
A
#
# COMPACT_ATOMS: atom_id res chain seq x y z
N MET A 1 -1.68 -22.01 7.46
CA MET A 1 -1.29 -20.71 7.97
C MET A 1 -1.95 -19.63 7.18
N ASN A 2 -2.40 -18.61 7.84
CA ASN A 2 -3.17 -17.56 7.20
C ASN A 2 -2.29 -16.39 6.86
N HIS A 3 -2.19 -16.12 5.57
CA HIS A 3 -1.46 -14.96 5.07
C HIS A 3 -2.42 -14.08 4.30
N VAL A 4 -2.19 -12.78 4.35
CA VAL A 4 -3.04 -11.81 3.67
C VAL A 4 -2.18 -10.78 2.96
N LYS A 5 -2.75 -10.23 1.91
CA LYS A 5 -2.17 -9.10 1.19
C LYS A 5 -3.07 -7.90 1.41
N VAL A 6 -2.49 -6.79 1.81
CA VAL A 6 -3.19 -5.52 1.98
C VAL A 6 -2.80 -4.61 0.83
N SER A 7 -3.78 -3.94 0.26
CA SER A 7 -3.54 -2.95 -0.79
C SER A 7 -4.11 -1.61 -0.33
N ILE A 8 -3.30 -0.57 -0.45
CA ILE A 8 -3.66 0.79 -0.05
C ILE A 8 -3.61 1.64 -1.30
N TYR A 9 -4.73 2.28 -1.65
CA TYR A 9 -4.86 3.05 -2.88
C TYR A 9 -4.65 4.53 -2.56
N ILE A 10 -3.55 5.09 -3.06
CA ILE A 10 -3.17 6.47 -2.77
C ILE A 10 -2.78 7.16 -4.08
N ASN A 11 -2.30 8.37 -3.98
CA ASN A 11 -1.78 9.10 -5.14
C ASN A 11 -0.32 9.46 -4.88
N GLU A 12 0.41 9.66 -5.96
CA GLU A 12 1.84 9.91 -5.89
C GLU A 12 2.17 11.17 -5.09
N ALA A 13 1.33 12.19 -5.19
CA ALA A 13 1.55 13.45 -4.49
C ALA A 13 1.14 13.43 -3.02
N ASP A 14 0.52 12.35 -2.55
CA ASP A 14 0.07 12.27 -1.16
C ASP A 14 1.25 12.29 -0.19
N LYS A 15 1.06 12.96 0.93
CA LYS A 15 2.12 13.15 1.92
C LYS A 15 1.67 12.74 3.31
N TRP A 16 2.64 12.36 4.11
CA TRP A 16 2.48 12.13 5.53
C TRP A 16 3.59 12.91 6.22
N GLN A 17 3.20 13.90 7.04
CA GLN A 17 4.17 14.73 7.76
C GLN A 17 5.22 15.33 6.81
N HIS A 18 4.74 15.87 5.68
CA HIS A 18 5.55 16.55 4.67
C HIS A 18 6.45 15.63 3.84
N ARG A 19 6.32 14.31 3.99
CA ARG A 19 7.10 13.35 3.21
C ARG A 19 6.17 12.52 2.34
N PRO A 20 6.68 11.95 1.24
CA PRO A 20 5.83 11.12 0.37
C PRO A 20 5.20 9.98 1.16
N LEU A 21 3.88 9.89 1.11
CA LEU A 21 3.14 8.90 1.88
C LEU A 21 3.57 7.48 1.56
N HIS A 22 3.76 7.17 0.27
CA HIS A 22 4.11 5.81 -0.12
C HIS A 22 5.46 5.38 0.48
N LEU A 23 6.42 6.30 0.56
CA LEU A 23 7.72 5.96 1.13
C LEU A 23 7.63 5.83 2.65
N GLU A 24 6.83 6.67 3.29
CA GLU A 24 6.64 6.57 4.74
C GLU A 24 5.91 5.30 5.13
N LEU A 25 4.94 4.86 4.31
CA LEU A 25 4.27 3.58 4.55
C LEU A 25 5.27 2.43 4.43
N LEU A 26 6.08 2.40 3.36
CA LEU A 26 7.08 1.36 3.21
C LEU A 26 8.06 1.35 4.37
N SER A 27 8.52 2.52 4.79
CA SER A 27 9.47 2.62 5.89
C SER A 27 8.87 2.06 7.19
N MET A 28 7.62 2.40 7.47
CA MET A 28 6.94 1.93 8.67
C MET A 28 6.77 0.41 8.63
N LEU A 29 6.38 -0.13 7.47
CA LEU A 29 6.20 -1.56 7.31
C LEU A 29 7.52 -2.31 7.49
N ASP A 30 8.59 -1.78 6.91
CA ASP A 30 9.90 -2.38 7.03
C ASP A 30 10.39 -2.37 8.49
N LYS A 31 10.19 -1.29 9.19
CA LYS A 31 10.58 -1.19 10.60
C LYS A 31 9.80 -2.16 11.49
N ASN A 32 8.61 -2.52 11.08
CA ASN A 32 7.79 -3.49 11.81
C ASN A 32 7.98 -4.92 11.28
N GLU A 33 9.01 -5.12 10.46
CA GLU A 33 9.43 -6.44 10.00
C GLU A 33 8.35 -7.17 9.20
N ILE A 34 7.55 -6.42 8.45
CA ILE A 34 6.60 -7.00 7.51
C ILE A 34 7.42 -7.68 6.40
N ALA A 35 7.00 -8.88 6.02
CA ALA A 35 7.78 -9.72 5.13
C ALA A 35 7.94 -9.17 3.72
N GLY A 36 6.94 -8.50 3.19
CA GLY A 36 7.05 -7.96 1.83
C GLY A 36 6.20 -6.72 1.64
N GLY A 37 6.77 -5.71 0.97
CA GLY A 37 6.06 -4.49 0.65
C GLY A 37 6.51 -3.97 -0.70
N THR A 38 5.57 -3.44 -1.48
CA THR A 38 5.80 -3.00 -2.85
C THR A 38 4.92 -1.80 -3.14
N VAL A 39 5.42 -0.88 -3.93
CA VAL A 39 4.59 0.21 -4.46
C VAL A 39 4.51 0.03 -5.97
N LEU A 40 3.29 0.02 -6.48
CA LEU A 40 3.04 -0.04 -7.92
C LEU A 40 2.48 1.31 -8.36
N ARG A 41 2.97 1.81 -9.48
CA ARG A 41 2.43 3.03 -10.07
C ARG A 41 1.47 2.64 -11.17
N ALA A 42 0.24 3.13 -11.07
CA ALA A 42 -0.76 2.86 -12.09
C ALA A 42 -0.59 3.82 -13.25
N ILE A 43 -0.98 3.37 -14.45
CA ILE A 43 -0.94 4.24 -15.62
C ILE A 43 -2.19 5.09 -15.72
N ALA A 44 -3.25 4.72 -15.01
CA ALA A 44 -4.50 5.45 -14.99
C ALA A 44 -5.36 4.89 -13.86
N GLY A 45 -6.29 5.68 -13.37
CA GLY A 45 -7.23 5.17 -12.39
C GLY A 45 -7.98 6.26 -11.66
N PHE A 46 -8.95 5.82 -10.87
CA PHE A 46 -9.63 6.68 -9.92
C PHE A 46 -10.09 5.81 -8.76
N THR A 47 -10.27 6.41 -7.60
CA THR A 47 -10.85 5.70 -6.46
C THR A 47 -11.83 6.62 -5.76
N MET A 48 -12.98 6.06 -5.47
CA MET A 48 -14.02 6.76 -4.71
C MET A 48 -14.34 8.11 -5.35
N LYS A 49 -14.04 9.22 -4.73
CA LYS A 49 -14.40 10.54 -5.25
C LYS A 49 -13.29 11.22 -6.01
N SER A 50 -12.17 10.53 -6.22
CA SER A 50 -11.07 11.15 -6.97
C SER A 50 -11.37 11.19 -8.45
N PRO A 51 -10.89 12.21 -9.16
CA PRO A 51 -11.05 12.25 -10.62
C PRO A 51 -10.19 11.18 -11.29
N VAL A 52 -10.55 10.85 -12.52
CA VAL A 52 -9.74 9.93 -13.33
C VAL A 52 -8.43 10.61 -13.67
N VAL A 53 -7.33 9.88 -13.46
CA VAL A 53 -5.99 10.37 -13.76
C VAL A 53 -5.26 9.31 -14.57
N CYS A 54 -4.57 9.72 -15.62
CA CYS A 54 -3.75 8.80 -16.39
C CYS A 54 -2.56 9.53 -17.01
N THR A 55 -1.57 8.75 -17.43
CA THR A 55 -0.35 9.32 -17.97
C THR A 55 -0.56 10.16 -19.20
N SER A 56 -1.59 9.86 -20.00
CA SER A 56 -1.84 10.59 -21.24
C SER A 56 -2.56 11.91 -21.00
N LEU A 57 -3.20 12.07 -19.87
CA LEU A 57 -3.94 13.31 -19.61
C LEU A 57 -3.11 14.32 -18.90
N VAL A 58 -2.05 13.90 -18.33
CA VAL A 58 -1.40 14.73 -17.45
C VAL A 58 -0.06 15.03 -17.86
N ASP A 59 0.28 16.14 -17.63
CA ASP A 59 1.58 16.59 -17.60
C ASP A 59 2.13 16.27 -16.25
N VAL A 60 2.44 15.25 -16.18
CA VAL A 60 2.28 14.71 -15.44
C VAL A 60 3.00 14.08 -14.53
N GLY A 61 3.39 13.35 -14.50
CA GLY A 61 4.20 12.60 -13.72
C GLY A 61 4.18 12.81 -12.23
N SER A 62 3.43 13.74 -11.80
CA SER A 62 3.56 14.10 -10.41
C SER A 62 2.43 13.60 -9.52
N ASN A 63 1.39 13.04 -10.08
CA ASN A 63 0.26 12.62 -9.25
C ASN A 63 -0.52 11.47 -9.85
N LEU A 64 0.20 10.41 -10.18
CA LEU A 64 -0.44 9.19 -10.66
C LEU A 64 -0.93 8.36 -9.48
N PRO A 65 -1.92 7.49 -9.73
CA PRO A 65 -2.36 6.57 -8.68
C PRO A 65 -1.26 5.59 -8.31
N LEU A 66 -1.13 5.32 -7.04
CA LEU A 66 -0.19 4.32 -6.52
C LEU A 66 -0.95 3.30 -5.72
N VAL A 67 -0.45 2.07 -5.71
CA VAL A 67 -0.97 1.03 -4.83
C VAL A 67 0.19 0.54 -3.99
N VAL A 68 0.08 0.69 -2.68
CA VAL A 68 1.06 0.15 -1.74
C VAL A 68 0.53 -1.20 -1.29
N GLN A 69 1.30 -2.25 -1.49
CA GLN A 69 0.89 -3.60 -1.12
C GLN A 69 1.86 -4.18 -0.12
N PHE A 70 1.35 -4.94 0.83
CA PHE A 70 2.22 -5.67 1.73
C PHE A 70 1.58 -7.00 2.11
N ILE A 71 2.42 -7.97 2.45
CA ILE A 71 2.02 -9.35 2.71
C ILE A 71 2.71 -9.83 3.97
N ASP A 72 1.95 -10.47 4.83
CA ASP A 72 2.49 -11.20 5.99
C ASP A 72 1.36 -12.06 6.57
N SER A 73 1.63 -12.68 7.70
CA SER A 73 0.60 -13.40 8.44
C SER A 73 -0.49 -12.44 8.92
N VAL A 74 -1.66 -12.98 9.14
CA VAL A 74 -2.78 -12.19 9.65
C VAL A 74 -2.39 -11.47 10.94
N GLU A 75 -1.69 -12.17 11.82
CA GLU A 75 -1.29 -11.59 13.12
C GLU A 75 -0.40 -10.37 12.95
N LYS A 76 0.61 -10.47 12.08
CA LYS A 76 1.51 -9.35 11.87
C LYS A 76 0.83 -8.20 11.14
N VAL A 77 -0.02 -8.53 10.18
CA VAL A 77 -0.79 -7.51 9.48
C VAL A 77 -1.72 -6.77 10.44
N ASP A 78 -2.44 -7.53 11.28
CA ASP A 78 -3.34 -6.92 12.26
C ASP A 78 -2.58 -5.98 13.21
N ALA A 79 -1.35 -6.31 13.53
CA ALA A 79 -0.55 -5.49 14.45
C ALA A 79 -0.20 -4.13 13.85
N VAL A 80 -0.01 -4.04 12.53
CA VAL A 80 0.36 -2.78 11.89
C VAL A 80 -0.84 -2.01 11.32
N LEU A 81 -2.00 -2.66 11.18
CA LEU A 81 -3.15 -2.01 10.57
C LEU A 81 -3.58 -0.71 11.25
N PRO A 82 -3.57 -0.59 12.59
CA PRO A 82 -3.94 0.69 13.19
C PRO A 82 -3.05 1.84 12.69
N LYS A 83 -1.75 1.61 12.56
CA LYS A 83 -0.84 2.63 12.05
C LYS A 83 -1.05 2.89 10.58
N VAL A 84 -1.29 1.84 9.80
CA VAL A 84 -1.61 1.99 8.38
C VAL A 84 -2.85 2.87 8.22
N LYS A 85 -3.90 2.61 9.01
CA LYS A 85 -5.13 3.38 8.92
C LYS A 85 -4.92 4.83 9.33
N GLU A 86 -4.09 5.05 10.34
CA GLU A 86 -3.77 6.42 10.74
C GLU A 86 -3.10 7.19 9.60
N MET A 87 -2.13 6.57 8.95
CA MET A 87 -1.38 7.20 7.86
C MET A 87 -2.20 7.36 6.59
N ALA A 88 -3.02 6.36 6.27
CA ALA A 88 -3.81 6.38 5.05
C ALA A 88 -5.06 7.26 5.16
N GLY A 89 -5.53 7.52 6.37
CA GLY A 89 -6.73 8.33 6.55
C GLY A 89 -7.94 7.68 5.93
N LYS A 90 -8.63 8.41 5.06
CA LYS A 90 -9.87 7.93 4.43
C LYS A 90 -9.63 7.18 3.12
N ARG A 91 -8.39 6.92 2.77
CA ARG A 91 -8.07 6.23 1.52
C ARG A 91 -8.52 4.79 1.58
N LEU A 92 -8.76 4.22 0.40
CA LEU A 92 -9.23 2.85 0.28
C LEU A 92 -8.15 1.87 0.69
N ILE A 93 -8.48 0.96 1.59
CA ILE A 93 -7.61 -0.14 1.99
C ILE A 93 -8.42 -1.40 1.85
N ILE A 94 -7.87 -2.38 1.16
CA ILE A 94 -8.50 -3.69 1.05
C ILE A 94 -7.53 -4.75 1.54
N ARG A 95 -8.08 -5.90 1.89
CA ARG A 95 -7.27 -7.03 2.33
C ARG A 95 -7.86 -8.30 1.72
N GLU A 96 -6.98 -9.18 1.24
CA GLU A 96 -7.42 -10.43 0.65
C GLU A 96 -6.53 -11.56 1.13
N PRO A 97 -7.08 -12.77 1.32
CA PRO A 97 -6.26 -13.92 1.67
C PRO A 97 -5.39 -14.31 0.48
N VAL A 98 -4.19 -14.76 0.77
CA VAL A 98 -3.27 -15.24 -0.26
C VAL A 98 -2.63 -16.54 0.19
N GLU A 99 -2.29 -17.37 -0.78
CA GLU A 99 -1.54 -18.58 -0.51
C GLU A 99 -0.07 -18.31 -0.85
N VAL A 100 0.78 -18.43 0.16
CA VAL A 100 2.21 -18.23 -0.03
C VAL A 100 2.82 -19.57 -0.42
N LEU A 101 3.32 -19.64 -1.65
CA LEU A 101 3.89 -20.87 -2.17
C LEU A 101 5.36 -21.01 -1.85
N ASN A 102 6.06 -19.89 -1.69
CA ASN A 102 7.48 -19.88 -1.41
C ASN A 102 7.84 -18.55 -0.75
N GLY A 103 8.59 -18.59 0.33
CA GLY A 103 9.02 -17.40 1.03
C GLY A 103 9.52 -17.77 2.40
N CYS A 104 10.83 -17.70 2.61
CA CYS A 104 11.47 -18.31 3.78
C CYS A 104 10.98 -17.74 5.12
N HIS A 105 10.48 -16.50 5.13
CA HIS A 105 9.98 -15.91 6.37
C HIS A 105 8.50 -16.17 6.60
N LEU A 106 7.79 -16.62 5.56
CA LEU A 106 6.33 -16.75 5.61
C LEU A 106 5.89 -18.20 5.69
N VAL A 107 6.72 -19.11 5.21
CA VAL A 107 6.40 -20.52 5.16
C VAL A 107 7.29 -21.25 6.15
N SER A 108 6.85 -21.32 7.37
CA SER A 108 7.68 -21.95 8.39
C SER A 108 6.90 -22.91 9.24
#